data_e742714a1dc31dd636bb27d016192f94
#
_entry.id   e742714a1dc31dd636bb27d016192f94
#
_cell.length_a   1.000
_cell.length_b   1.000
_cell.length_c   1.000
_cell.angle_alpha   90.00
_cell.angle_beta   90.00
_cell.angle_gamma   90.00
#
_symmetry.space_group_name_H-M   'P 1'
#
loop_
_entity.id
_entity.type
_entity.pdbx_description
1 polymer ?
#
loop_
_entity_poly.entity_id
_entity_poly.type
_entity_poly.pdbx_seq_one_letter_code
_entity_poly.pdbx_strand_id
1 'polypeptide(L)'
;MQEGTGPQPNLVNLNETDLYLEEPWQDLRGLDVYATNNGQIGSVEDVYVDREQREARLLVVSAGGLLGVGKKHFLVPVQEVKRDLEGERLTVEHPKEKVTQSPEFNPDEGLKADLQRAVYAYYGRSYPT
;
A
#
# COMPACT_ATOMS: atom_id res chain seq x y z
N MET A 1 4.28 -24.32 -15.65
CA MET A 1 4.10 -23.69 -15.10
C MET A 1 3.58 -23.10 -14.38
N GLN A 2 3.58 -22.75 -14.05
CA GLN A 2 3.13 -22.17 -13.22
C GLN A 2 2.44 -21.46 -13.20
N GLU A 3 2.03 -21.24 -13.06
CA GLU A 3 1.43 -20.56 -12.84
C GLU A 3 0.79 -19.82 -12.24
N GLY A 4 0.54 -19.30 -12.21
CA GLY A 4 -0.24 -18.15 -11.94
C GLY A 4 -0.74 -17.97 -10.55
N THR A 5 -0.25 -18.73 -9.66
CA THR A 5 -0.70 -18.64 -8.27
C THR A 5 0.19 -17.78 -7.40
N GLY A 6 1.29 -17.31 -7.95
CA GLY A 6 2.19 -16.45 -7.20
C GLY A 6 1.68 -15.03 -7.10
N PRO A 7 2.48 -14.13 -6.53
CA PRO A 7 2.13 -12.71 -6.55
C PRO A 7 2.14 -12.20 -7.97
N GLN A 8 1.62 -11.00 -8.15
CA GLN A 8 1.73 -10.36 -9.45
C GLN A 8 3.20 -10.31 -9.83
N PRO A 9 3.61 -11.01 -10.89
CA PRO A 9 5.03 -11.12 -11.19
C PRO A 9 5.66 -9.81 -11.60
N ASN A 10 4.83 -8.84 -11.97
CA ASN A 10 5.32 -7.55 -12.44
C ASN A 10 5.26 -6.46 -11.37
N LEU A 11 4.96 -6.81 -10.14
CA LEU A 11 4.94 -5.82 -9.07
C LEU A 11 6.35 -5.56 -8.57
N VAL A 12 6.72 -4.29 -8.53
CA VAL A 12 8.00 -3.83 -8.00
C VAL A 12 7.73 -2.63 -7.12
N ASN A 13 8.59 -2.43 -6.12
CA ASN A 13 8.43 -1.28 -5.25
C ASN A 13 9.27 -0.12 -5.73
N LEU A 14 8.74 1.08 -5.59
CA LEU A 14 9.41 2.29 -6.11
C LEU A 14 10.74 2.55 -5.43
N ASN A 15 10.86 2.21 -4.14
CA ASN A 15 12.10 2.49 -3.42
C ASN A 15 13.28 1.69 -3.95
N GLU A 16 13.05 0.59 -4.67
CA GLU A 16 14.12 -0.24 -5.17
C GLU A 16 14.18 -0.30 -6.69
N THR A 17 13.57 0.68 -7.34
CA THR A 17 13.55 0.71 -8.80
C THR A 17 13.61 2.16 -9.28
N ASP A 18 14.02 2.34 -10.53
CA ASP A 18 14.04 3.66 -11.15
C ASP A 18 12.72 4.02 -11.82
N LEU A 19 11.71 3.19 -11.68
CA LEU A 19 10.43 3.47 -12.30
C LEU A 19 9.77 4.68 -11.64
N TYR A 20 8.96 5.37 -12.41
CA TYR A 20 8.11 6.43 -11.90
C TYR A 20 6.71 6.23 -12.47
N LEU A 21 5.73 6.77 -11.76
CA LEU A 21 4.33 6.64 -12.18
C LEU A 21 3.97 7.75 -13.13
N GLU A 22 3.20 7.38 -14.15
CA GLU A 22 2.70 8.37 -15.09
C GLU A 22 1.37 8.93 -14.60
N GLU A 23 1.00 10.06 -15.16
CA GLU A 23 -0.29 10.66 -14.84
C GLU A 23 -1.41 9.66 -15.13
N PRO A 24 -2.45 9.59 -14.31
CA PRO A 24 -2.68 10.38 -13.09
C PRO A 24 -2.01 9.81 -11.85
N TRP A 25 -1.21 8.79 -11.98
CA TRP A 25 -0.61 8.04 -10.87
C TRP A 25 0.73 8.60 -10.49
N GLN A 26 0.76 9.79 -9.98
CA GLN A 26 2.02 10.38 -9.55
C GLN A 26 2.59 9.62 -8.35
N ASP A 27 3.86 9.88 -8.06
CA ASP A 27 4.53 9.26 -6.92
C ASP A 27 3.81 9.66 -5.64
N LEU A 28 3.33 8.67 -4.90
CA LEU A 28 2.55 8.91 -3.69
C LEU A 28 3.39 8.84 -2.43
N ARG A 29 4.67 8.54 -2.54
CA ARG A 29 5.52 8.40 -1.36
C ARG A 29 5.60 9.72 -0.61
N GLY A 30 5.56 9.60 0.72
CA GLY A 30 5.65 10.77 1.60
C GLY A 30 4.32 11.42 1.94
N LEU A 31 3.24 11.04 1.26
CA LEU A 31 1.95 11.63 1.57
C LEU A 31 1.40 11.07 2.87
N ASP A 32 0.74 11.93 3.62
CA ASP A 32 0.06 11.51 4.84
C ASP A 32 -1.18 10.69 4.50
N VAL A 33 -1.47 9.70 5.34
CA VAL A 33 -2.61 8.81 5.15
C VAL A 33 -3.55 8.95 6.33
N TYR A 34 -4.80 9.26 6.03
CA TYR A 34 -5.85 9.47 7.03
C TYR A 34 -6.94 8.43 6.87
N ALA A 35 -7.69 8.22 7.94
CA ALA A 35 -8.85 7.34 7.93
C ALA A 35 -10.12 8.17 7.74
N THR A 36 -11.25 7.48 7.54
CA THR A 36 -12.53 8.16 7.34
C THR A 36 -12.95 8.97 8.56
N ASN A 37 -12.49 8.60 9.74
CA ASN A 37 -12.82 9.34 10.96
C ASN A 37 -11.80 10.44 11.24
N ASN A 38 -11.05 10.86 10.23
CA ASN A 38 -10.05 11.93 10.29
C ASN A 38 -8.85 11.63 11.18
N GLY A 39 -8.69 10.37 11.60
CA GLY A 39 -7.50 10.00 12.32
C GLY A 39 -6.36 9.74 11.36
N GLN A 40 -5.20 10.32 11.62
CA GLN A 40 -4.03 10.02 10.80
C GLN A 40 -3.54 8.62 11.10
N ILE A 41 -3.34 7.82 10.06
CA ILE A 41 -2.84 6.47 10.19
C ILE A 41 -1.32 6.48 10.15
N GLY A 42 -0.75 7.22 9.22
CA GLY A 42 0.69 7.27 9.03
C GLY A 42 1.01 7.97 7.73
N SER A 43 2.00 7.46 7.02
CA SER A 43 2.40 8.03 5.75
C SER A 43 2.79 6.92 4.79
N VAL A 44 2.79 7.25 3.50
CA VAL A 44 3.19 6.28 2.47
C VAL A 44 4.71 6.21 2.45
N GLU A 45 5.24 5.04 2.73
CA GLU A 45 6.68 4.84 2.72
C GLU A 45 7.17 4.28 1.39
N ASP A 46 6.33 3.51 0.72
CA ASP A 46 6.70 2.90 -0.54
C ASP A 46 5.43 2.56 -1.31
N VAL A 47 5.57 2.24 -2.58
CA VAL A 47 4.44 1.88 -3.44
C VAL A 47 4.84 0.71 -4.30
N TYR A 48 4.02 -0.33 -4.32
CA TYR A 48 4.18 -1.42 -5.26
C TYR A 48 3.40 -1.09 -6.52
N VAL A 49 4.09 -1.11 -7.65
CA VAL A 49 3.51 -0.74 -8.94
C VAL A 49 3.60 -1.91 -9.91
N ASP A 50 2.66 -1.94 -10.84
CA ASP A 50 2.75 -2.87 -11.95
C ASP A 50 3.78 -2.33 -12.93
N ARG A 51 4.82 -3.12 -13.17
CA ARG A 51 5.93 -2.66 -14.01
C ARG A 51 5.50 -2.35 -15.43
N GLU A 52 4.58 -3.13 -15.96
CA GLU A 52 4.15 -2.96 -17.34
C GLU A 52 3.16 -1.82 -17.50
N GLN A 53 2.21 -1.74 -16.59
CA GLN A 53 1.14 -0.75 -16.70
C GLN A 53 1.46 0.55 -16.00
N ARG A 54 2.52 0.56 -15.20
CA ARG A 54 2.95 1.76 -14.45
C ARG A 54 1.84 2.27 -13.54
N GLU A 55 1.08 1.37 -12.96
CA GLU A 55 -0.03 1.71 -12.07
C GLU A 55 0.27 1.23 -10.67
N ALA A 56 -0.05 2.07 -9.69
CA ALA A 56 0.07 1.68 -8.29
C ALA A 56 -0.92 0.58 -7.97
N ARG A 57 -0.48 -0.40 -7.20
CA ARG A 57 -1.33 -1.51 -6.78
C ARG A 57 -1.49 -1.55 -5.28
N LEU A 58 -0.40 -1.43 -4.54
CA LEU A 58 -0.41 -1.50 -3.08
C LEU A 58 0.43 -0.39 -2.52
N LEU A 59 -0.07 0.24 -1.48
CA LEU A 59 0.70 1.24 -0.74
C LEU A 59 1.29 0.58 0.49
N VAL A 60 2.54 0.92 0.80
CA VAL A 60 3.16 0.54 2.06
C VAL A 60 2.97 1.72 3.00
N VAL A 61 2.10 1.56 3.99
CA VAL A 61 1.80 2.59 4.95
C VAL A 61 2.57 2.32 6.23
N SER A 62 3.34 3.31 6.63
CA SER A 62 4.12 3.25 7.87
C SER A 62 3.30 3.91 8.96
N ALA A 63 3.08 3.20 10.07
CA ALA A 63 2.25 3.68 11.17
C ALA A 63 2.98 3.52 12.49
N GLY A 64 2.74 4.43 13.42
CA GLY A 64 3.36 4.36 14.74
C GLY A 64 4.70 5.06 14.78
N GLY A 65 5.60 4.52 15.58
CA GLY A 65 6.95 5.09 15.70
C GLY A 65 7.07 6.22 16.69
N LEU A 66 6.03 6.49 17.47
CA LEU A 66 6.09 7.52 18.50
C LEU A 66 6.60 6.92 19.80
N LEU A 67 7.23 7.75 20.60
CA LEU A 67 7.67 7.39 21.95
C LEU A 67 8.58 6.17 21.98
N GLY A 68 9.40 6.00 20.94
CA GLY A 68 10.34 4.90 20.90
C GLY A 68 9.78 3.58 20.49
N VAL A 69 8.49 3.51 20.19
CA VAL A 69 7.88 2.30 19.67
C VAL A 69 8.22 2.19 18.19
N GLY A 70 8.62 1.01 17.73
CA GLY A 70 8.97 0.82 16.34
C GLY A 70 7.79 1.03 15.42
N LYS A 71 8.09 1.41 14.20
CA LYS A 71 7.05 1.56 13.18
C LYS A 71 6.55 0.21 12.76
N LYS A 72 5.26 0.15 12.45
CA LYS A 72 4.65 -1.00 11.81
C LYS A 72 4.28 -0.62 10.39
N HIS A 73 4.26 -1.60 9.53
CA HIS A 73 3.97 -1.38 8.12
C HIS A 73 2.77 -2.22 7.71
N PHE A 74 1.93 -1.62 6.88
CA PHE A 74 0.72 -2.29 6.39
C PHE A 74 0.61 -2.05 4.90
N LEU A 75 0.06 -3.04 4.19
CA LEU A 75 -0.20 -2.91 2.77
C LEU A 75 -1.67 -2.52 2.59
N VAL A 76 -1.90 -1.49 1.79
CA VAL A 76 -3.25 -1.02 1.51
C VAL A 76 -3.45 -1.01 0.00
N PRO A 77 -4.44 -1.77 -0.52
CA PRO A 77 -4.72 -1.72 -1.96
C PRO A 77 -5.14 -0.32 -2.36
N VAL A 78 -4.69 0.13 -3.53
CA VAL A 78 -5.00 1.49 -3.96
C VAL A 78 -6.49 1.71 -4.14
N GLN A 79 -7.28 0.65 -4.37
CA GLN A 79 -8.73 0.77 -4.48
C GLN A 79 -9.39 1.26 -3.20
N GLU A 80 -8.70 1.14 -2.06
CA GLU A 80 -9.24 1.56 -0.77
C GLU A 80 -8.94 3.01 -0.45
N VAL A 81 -8.30 3.74 -1.35
CA VAL A 81 -7.74 5.05 -1.04
C VAL A 81 -8.25 6.09 -2.02
N LYS A 82 -8.55 7.27 -1.49
CA LYS A 82 -8.83 8.44 -2.32
C LYS A 82 -7.71 9.46 -2.12
N ARG A 83 -7.34 10.12 -3.19
CA ARG A 83 -6.34 11.17 -3.13
C ARG A 83 -7.02 12.53 -3.08
N ASP A 84 -6.63 13.32 -2.09
CA ASP A 84 -7.05 14.70 -1.99
C ASP A 84 -5.97 15.55 -2.65
N LEU A 85 -6.28 16.03 -3.84
CA LEU A 85 -5.28 16.78 -4.62
C LEU A 85 -4.92 18.10 -3.98
N GLU A 86 -5.89 18.74 -3.33
CA GLU A 86 -5.65 20.03 -2.71
C GLU A 86 -4.89 19.89 -1.41
N GLY A 87 -5.25 18.89 -0.61
CA GLY A 87 -4.60 18.67 0.65
C GLY A 87 -3.32 17.85 0.56
N GLU A 88 -3.05 17.30 -0.60
CA GLU A 88 -1.88 16.46 -0.83
C GLU A 88 -1.78 15.34 0.20
N ARG A 89 -2.90 14.66 0.41
CA ARG A 89 -2.94 13.56 1.35
C ARG A 89 -3.86 12.48 0.80
N LEU A 90 -3.76 11.30 1.40
CA LEU A 90 -4.60 10.18 1.03
C LEU A 90 -5.57 9.87 2.15
N THR A 91 -6.76 9.43 1.79
CA THR A 91 -7.75 8.97 2.76
C THR A 91 -8.10 7.53 2.44
N VAL A 92 -7.87 6.64 3.41
CA VAL A 92 -8.34 5.26 3.32
C VAL A 92 -9.81 5.28 3.68
N GLU A 93 -10.63 4.60 2.88
CA GLU A 93 -12.08 4.64 3.05
C GLU A 93 -12.56 3.66 4.11
N HIS A 94 -11.83 3.60 5.22
CA HIS A 94 -12.11 2.74 6.36
C HIS A 94 -11.65 3.43 7.62
N PRO A 95 -12.15 3.01 8.77
CA PRO A 95 -11.63 3.50 10.05
C PRO A 95 -10.16 3.07 10.21
N LYS A 96 -9.45 3.81 11.03
CA LYS A 96 -8.02 3.53 11.27
C LYS A 96 -7.78 2.09 11.68
N GLU A 97 -8.67 1.56 12.54
CA GLU A 97 -8.50 0.19 13.03
C GLU A 97 -8.54 -0.84 11.92
N LYS A 98 -9.26 -0.55 10.85
CA LYS A 98 -9.28 -1.48 9.72
C LYS A 98 -7.88 -1.70 9.17
N VAL A 99 -7.10 -0.62 9.07
CA VAL A 99 -5.73 -0.73 8.56
C VAL A 99 -4.80 -1.36 9.59
N THR A 100 -4.87 -0.89 10.82
CA THR A 100 -3.90 -1.34 11.84
C THR A 100 -4.15 -2.76 12.30
N GLN A 101 -5.31 -3.33 12.02
CA GLN A 101 -5.60 -4.72 12.34
C GLN A 101 -5.44 -5.63 11.12
N SER A 102 -5.03 -5.08 9.99
CA SER A 102 -4.76 -5.89 8.80
C SER A 102 -3.44 -6.66 8.99
N PRO A 103 -3.18 -7.64 8.11
CA PRO A 103 -1.89 -8.36 8.22
C PRO A 103 -0.72 -7.40 8.12
N GLU A 104 0.22 -7.54 9.04
CA GLU A 104 1.38 -6.67 9.09
C GLU A 104 2.37 -7.04 8.00
N PHE A 105 3.00 -6.02 7.41
CA PHE A 105 3.99 -6.19 6.36
C PHE A 105 5.38 -5.92 6.93
N ASN A 106 6.33 -6.80 6.59
CA ASN A 106 7.72 -6.59 6.97
C ASN A 106 8.49 -6.22 5.69
N PRO A 107 8.92 -4.95 5.55
CA PRO A 107 9.63 -4.54 4.34
C PRO A 107 10.93 -5.31 4.11
N ASP A 108 11.56 -5.78 5.16
CA ASP A 108 12.82 -6.51 5.03
C ASP A 108 12.63 -7.87 4.37
N GLU A 109 11.42 -8.42 4.46
CA GLU A 109 11.13 -9.72 3.85
C GLU A 109 10.60 -9.59 2.44
N GLY A 110 10.21 -8.40 2.04
CA GLY A 110 9.63 -8.17 0.74
C GLY A 110 8.20 -8.67 0.63
N LEU A 111 7.64 -8.49 -0.53
CA LEU A 111 6.24 -8.83 -0.79
C LEU A 111 6.12 -10.30 -1.15
N LYS A 112 5.43 -11.05 -0.31
CA LYS A 112 5.23 -12.49 -0.52
C LYS A 112 3.83 -12.75 -1.03
N ALA A 113 3.68 -13.83 -1.78
CA ALA A 113 2.40 -14.18 -2.41
C ALA A 113 1.30 -14.35 -1.39
N ASP A 114 1.60 -15.06 -0.31
CA ASP A 114 0.58 -15.33 0.70
C ASP A 114 0.09 -14.07 1.37
N LEU A 115 1.00 -13.15 1.66
CA LEU A 115 0.62 -11.89 2.27
C LEU A 115 -0.20 -11.05 1.30
N GLN A 116 0.19 -11.02 0.04
CA GLN A 116 -0.53 -10.27 -0.97
C GLN A 116 -1.98 -10.74 -1.05
N ARG A 117 -2.17 -12.07 -1.11
CA ARG A 117 -3.52 -12.62 -1.15
C ARG A 117 -4.30 -12.31 0.11
N ALA A 118 -3.64 -12.42 1.27
CA ALA A 118 -4.29 -12.17 2.54
C ALA A 118 -4.76 -10.72 2.65
N VAL A 119 -3.96 -9.78 2.15
CA VAL A 119 -4.31 -8.38 2.19
C VAL A 119 -5.53 -8.10 1.31
N TYR A 120 -5.52 -8.60 0.07
CA TYR A 120 -6.68 -8.39 -0.80
C TYR A 120 -7.94 -9.02 -0.21
N ALA A 121 -7.83 -10.23 0.32
CA ALA A 121 -8.97 -10.90 0.95
C ALA A 121 -9.48 -10.10 2.16
N TYR A 122 -8.55 -9.55 2.94
CA TYR A 122 -8.91 -8.79 4.13
C TYR A 122 -9.79 -7.60 3.76
N TYR A 123 -9.50 -6.95 2.63
CA TYR A 123 -10.26 -5.80 2.18
C TYR A 123 -11.44 -6.19 1.27
N GLY A 124 -11.67 -7.48 1.10
CA GLY A 124 -12.79 -7.94 0.28
C GLY A 124 -12.59 -7.70 -1.21
N ARG A 125 -11.34 -7.63 -1.64
CA ARG A 125 -11.02 -7.37 -3.04
C ARG A 125 -10.53 -8.65 -3.71
N SER A 126 -10.81 -8.75 -5.01
CA SER A 126 -10.29 -9.86 -5.79
C SER A 126 -8.79 -9.69 -5.99
N TYR A 127 -8.09 -10.79 -5.86
CA TYR A 127 -6.66 -10.79 -6.14
C TYR A 127 -6.44 -10.47 -7.62
N PRO A 128 -5.59 -9.51 -7.95
CA PRO A 128 -5.40 -9.15 -9.35
C PRO A 128 -4.77 -10.29 -10.13
N THR A 129 -5.18 -10.43 -11.37
CA THR A 129 -4.66 -11.48 -12.25
C THR A 129 -3.93 -10.87 -13.43
#